data_2e348c6b7b09982687abcf8b9d9f5ec4
#
_entry.id   2e348c6b7b09982687abcf8b9d9f5ec4
#
_cell.length_a   1.000
_cell.length_b   1.000
_cell.length_c   1.000
_cell.angle_alpha   90.00
_cell.angle_beta   90.00
_cell.angle_gamma   90.00
#
_symmetry.space_group_name_H-M   'P 1'
#
loop_
_entity.id
_entity.type
_entity.pdbx_description
1 polymer ?
#
loop_
_entity_poly.entity_id
_entity_poly.type
_entity_poly.pdbx_seq_one_letter_code
_entity_poly.pdbx_strand_id
1 'polypeptide(L)'
;QGNRCEKEAKPAMTMTDPIADMLTRLRNANQAYHDQTSMPHSKIKAGIAEILKSEGYIADYKVNEPKEGEVAKTLTLTLKYGESRERSIAGVRRISKPGLRVYAKSTALPKVLGGLGIAIISTSQGLLTDKQAHEKSVGGEVLAYVW
;
A
#
# COMPACT_ATOMS: atom_id res chain seq x y z
N GLN A 1 -8.74 14.72 -27.54
CA GLN A 1 -8.66 14.43 -27.20
C GLN A 1 -8.81 14.21 -26.53
N GLY A 2 -8.91 14.36 -26.22
CA GLY A 2 -9.02 13.88 -25.41
C GLY A 2 -9.18 13.73 -24.87
N ASN A 3 -9.28 13.71 -24.67
CA ASN A 3 -9.46 13.31 -24.00
C ASN A 3 -9.44 12.80 -23.63
N ARG A 4 -9.46 12.71 -23.54
CA ARG A 4 -9.45 12.06 -23.04
C ARG A 4 -9.33 11.80 -22.15
N CYS A 5 -9.34 11.92 -21.74
CA CYS A 5 -9.18 11.61 -20.86
C CYS A 5 -9.53 11.80 -20.09
N GLU A 6 -9.84 12.15 -20.01
CA GLU A 6 -10.14 12.12 -19.27
C GLU A 6 -10.74 11.82 -18.92
N LYS A 7 -11.04 11.96 -19.35
CA LYS A 7 -11.65 11.45 -19.08
C LYS A 7 -11.72 11.01 -18.39
N GLU A 8 -11.58 11.11 -18.09
CA GLU A 8 -11.65 10.66 -17.38
C GLU A 8 -11.98 10.54 -16.46
N ALA A 9 -12.19 10.88 -16.37
CA ALA A 9 -12.56 10.70 -15.51
C ALA A 9 -13.38 10.28 -15.01
N LYS A 10 -13.74 10.14 -15.06
CA LYS A 10 -14.52 9.66 -14.64
C LYS A 10 -15.04 9.03 -14.02
N PRO A 11 -15.16 8.95 -14.07
CA PRO A 11 -15.94 8.43 -13.30
C PRO A 11 -15.91 7.80 -12.34
N ALA A 12 -15.64 8.08 -12.30
CA ALA A 12 -15.68 7.37 -11.51
C ALA A 12 -16.36 7.06 -10.59
N MET A 13 -16.47 7.04 -10.34
CA MET A 13 -17.08 6.80 -9.57
C MET A 13 -17.40 5.66 -9.00
N THR A 14 -17.58 4.89 -9.31
CA THR A 14 -18.18 3.76 -8.72
C THR A 14 -17.21 2.86 -8.01
N MET A 15 -16.39 2.15 -8.57
CA MET A 15 -15.48 1.20 -7.95
C MET A 15 -14.11 1.82 -7.70
N THR A 16 -14.01 2.61 -6.64
CA THR A 16 -12.71 3.16 -6.27
C THR A 16 -11.95 2.17 -5.41
N ASP A 17 -10.63 2.10 -5.59
CA ASP A 17 -9.76 1.27 -4.79
C ASP A 17 -8.65 2.14 -4.22
N PRO A 18 -8.84 2.72 -3.02
CA PRO A 18 -7.84 3.59 -2.41
C PRO A 18 -6.50 2.89 -2.17
N ILE A 19 -6.53 1.59 -1.90
CA ILE A 19 -5.31 0.82 -1.68
C ILE A 19 -4.52 0.70 -2.98
N ALA A 20 -5.21 0.40 -4.09
CA ALA A 20 -4.56 0.32 -5.39
C ALA A 20 -3.97 1.67 -5.79
N ASP A 21 -4.67 2.76 -5.53
CA ASP A 21 -4.17 4.11 -5.78
C ASP A 21 -2.90 4.39 -4.98
N MET A 22 -2.90 4.05 -3.69
CA MET A 22 -1.73 4.20 -2.83
C MET A 22 -0.53 3.42 -3.38
N LEU A 23 -0.73 2.15 -3.74
CA LEU A 23 0.33 1.30 -4.26
C LEU A 23 0.87 1.82 -5.59
N THR A 24 -0.02 2.33 -6.44
CA THR A 24 0.39 2.92 -7.73
C THR A 24 1.22 4.18 -7.52
N ARG A 25 0.81 5.07 -6.62
CA ARG A 25 1.55 6.28 -6.29
C ARG A 25 2.94 5.93 -5.74
N LEU A 26 2.98 4.95 -4.84
CA LEU A 26 4.23 4.48 -4.23
C LEU A 26 5.17 3.90 -5.30
N ARG A 27 4.65 3.05 -6.17
CA ARG A 27 5.43 2.44 -7.24
C ARG A 27 5.97 3.50 -8.21
N ASN A 28 5.13 4.43 -8.64
CA ASN A 28 5.53 5.47 -9.58
C ASN A 28 6.59 6.39 -8.96
N ALA A 29 6.41 6.79 -7.72
CA ALA A 29 7.39 7.62 -7.02
C ALA A 29 8.72 6.90 -6.86
N ASN A 30 8.67 5.61 -6.53
CA ASN A 30 9.86 4.79 -6.38
C ASN A 30 10.63 4.63 -7.71
N GLN A 31 9.91 4.42 -8.81
CA GLN A 31 10.53 4.30 -10.13
C GLN A 31 11.15 5.61 -10.60
N ALA A 32 10.55 6.74 -10.24
CA ALA A 32 11.04 8.06 -10.61
C ALA A 32 12.06 8.63 -9.61
N TYR A 33 12.44 7.85 -8.60
CA TYR A 33 13.37 8.26 -7.55
C TYR A 33 12.92 9.50 -6.78
N HIS A 34 11.61 9.65 -6.58
CA HIS A 34 11.10 10.72 -5.72
C HIS A 34 11.44 10.42 -4.27
N ASP A 35 11.73 11.45 -3.50
CA ASP A 35 12.03 11.30 -2.06
C ASP A 35 10.76 11.04 -1.26
N GLN A 36 9.64 11.61 -1.70
CA GLN A 36 8.37 11.50 -1.00
C GLN A 36 7.21 11.36 -1.97
N THR A 37 6.14 10.77 -1.47
CA THR A 37 4.86 10.78 -2.17
C THR A 37 3.77 11.05 -1.15
N SER A 38 2.71 11.73 -1.56
CA SER A 38 1.60 12.05 -0.66
C SER A 38 0.27 11.67 -1.27
N MET A 39 -0.71 11.47 -0.42
CA MET A 39 -2.03 11.01 -0.81
C MET A 39 -3.04 11.34 0.29
N PRO A 40 -4.34 11.34 -0.01
CA PRO A 40 -5.34 11.51 1.05
C PRO A 40 -5.19 10.42 2.11
N HIS A 41 -5.29 10.80 3.38
CA HIS A 41 -5.13 9.89 4.50
C HIS A 41 -6.36 9.00 4.67
N SER A 42 -6.13 7.75 5.10
CA SER A 42 -7.16 6.88 5.65
C SER A 42 -6.48 5.94 6.66
N LYS A 43 -7.28 5.35 7.54
CA LYS A 43 -6.75 4.45 8.56
C LYS A 43 -6.04 3.26 7.95
N ILE A 44 -6.61 2.69 6.89
CA ILE A 44 -6.05 1.52 6.24
C ILE A 44 -4.74 1.86 5.53
N LYS A 45 -4.67 3.03 4.90
CA LYS A 45 -3.44 3.48 4.25
C LYS A 45 -2.33 3.72 5.26
N ALA A 46 -2.66 4.35 6.39
CA ALA A 46 -1.69 4.56 7.46
C ALA A 46 -1.19 3.24 8.03
N GLY A 47 -2.07 2.24 8.18
CA GLY A 47 -1.69 0.91 8.62
C GLY A 47 -0.74 0.22 7.65
N ILE A 48 -1.00 0.35 6.35
CA ILE A 48 -0.11 -0.18 5.31
C ILE A 48 1.25 0.52 5.37
N ALA A 49 1.26 1.84 5.55
CA ALA A 49 2.50 2.60 5.65
C ALA A 49 3.33 2.17 6.87
N GLU A 50 2.67 1.90 7.99
CA GLU A 50 3.35 1.42 9.19
C GLU A 50 4.02 0.07 8.96
N ILE A 51 3.33 -0.85 8.27
CA ILE A 51 3.89 -2.15 7.91
C ILE A 51 5.10 -1.98 7.00
N LEU A 52 4.99 -1.13 5.98
CA LEU A 52 6.09 -0.88 5.04
C LEU A 52 7.30 -0.29 5.77
N LYS A 53 7.07 0.61 6.72
CA LYS A 53 8.15 1.19 7.52
C LYS A 53 8.81 0.13 8.40
N SER A 54 8.01 -0.69 9.08
CA SER A 54 8.51 -1.76 9.96
C SER A 54 9.34 -2.79 9.21
N GLU A 55 8.97 -3.09 7.96
CA GLU A 55 9.67 -4.06 7.13
C GLU A 55 10.85 -3.45 6.37
N GLY A 56 11.03 -2.13 6.45
CA GLY A 56 12.16 -1.46 5.83
C GLY A 56 11.99 -1.08 4.37
N TYR A 57 10.76 -1.09 3.86
CA TYR A 57 10.49 -0.70 2.48
C TYR A 57 10.42 0.81 2.28
N ILE A 58 10.02 1.54 3.32
CA ILE A 58 10.04 3.00 3.30
C ILE A 58 10.80 3.51 4.52
N ALA A 59 11.32 4.73 4.45
CA ALA A 59 12.07 5.31 5.54
C ALA A 59 11.16 5.77 6.68
N ASP A 60 10.05 6.42 6.33
CA ASP A 60 9.12 6.94 7.32
C ASP A 60 7.77 7.28 6.67
N TYR A 61 6.81 7.59 7.50
CA TYR A 61 5.53 8.13 7.03
C TYR A 61 5.05 9.17 8.02
N LYS A 62 4.19 10.07 7.54
CA LYS A 62 3.67 11.15 8.37
C LYS A 62 2.23 11.46 7.96
N VAL A 63 1.38 11.68 8.95
CA VAL A 63 0.01 12.15 8.74
C VAL A 63 0.01 13.65 8.99
N ASN A 64 -0.30 14.42 7.97
CA ASN A 64 -0.34 15.87 8.05
C ASN A 64 -1.77 16.34 8.28
N GLU A 65 -1.94 17.28 9.21
CA GLU A 65 -3.23 17.89 9.48
C GLU A 65 -3.69 18.71 8.28
N PRO A 66 -5.01 18.88 8.09
CA PRO A 66 -5.52 19.68 6.98
C PRO A 66 -5.01 21.12 7.06
N LYS A 67 -4.63 21.64 5.91
CA LYS A 67 -4.25 23.05 5.81
C LYS A 67 -5.52 23.90 5.71
N GLU A 68 -5.36 25.21 5.83
CA GLU A 68 -6.49 26.11 5.67
C GLU A 68 -7.19 25.89 4.35
N GLY A 69 -8.51 25.70 4.39
CA GLY A 69 -9.32 25.41 3.22
C GLY A 69 -9.43 23.94 2.88
N GLU A 70 -8.69 23.07 3.56
CA GLU A 70 -8.77 21.63 3.36
C GLU A 70 -9.55 20.95 4.49
N VAL A 71 -10.25 19.87 4.20
CA VAL A 71 -11.02 19.15 5.19
C VAL A 71 -10.46 17.78 5.53
N ALA A 72 -9.53 17.29 4.75
CA ALA A 72 -8.97 15.95 4.90
C ALA A 72 -7.49 15.98 5.23
N LYS A 73 -7.06 15.02 6.04
CA LYS A 73 -5.64 14.83 6.35
C LYS A 73 -4.91 14.26 5.14
N THR A 74 -3.61 14.50 5.08
CA THR A 74 -2.75 13.99 4.02
C THR A 74 -1.72 13.03 4.60
N LEU A 75 -1.54 11.89 3.97
CA LEU A 75 -0.52 10.92 4.33
C LEU A 75 0.68 11.11 3.40
N THR A 76 1.85 11.34 3.98
CA THR A 76 3.10 11.50 3.23
C THR A 76 4.02 10.34 3.56
N LEU A 77 4.51 9.66 2.52
CA LEU A 77 5.46 8.56 2.66
C LEU A 77 6.84 9.04 2.21
N THR A 78 7.85 8.81 3.05
CA THR A 78 9.24 9.11 2.72
C THR A 78 9.88 7.84 2.20
N LEU A 79 10.29 7.85 0.94
CA LEU A 79 10.84 6.67 0.29
C LEU A 79 12.30 6.44 0.72
N LYS A 80 12.73 5.21 0.54
CA LYS A 80 14.07 4.78 0.94
C LYS A 80 14.83 4.24 -0.26
N TYR A 81 16.08 4.65 -0.39
CA TYR A 81 16.97 4.18 -1.44
C TYR A 81 18.30 3.77 -0.82
N GLY A 82 18.98 2.80 -1.43
CA GLY A 82 20.32 2.40 -1.02
C GLY A 82 21.36 3.42 -1.44
N GLU A 83 22.61 3.21 -1.01
CA GLU A 83 23.70 4.12 -1.31
C GLU A 83 23.94 4.30 -2.81
N SER A 84 23.71 3.24 -3.59
CA SER A 84 23.84 3.27 -5.05
C SER A 84 22.53 3.61 -5.73
N ARG A 85 21.60 4.25 -5.04
CA ARG A 85 20.26 4.59 -5.49
C ARG A 85 19.43 3.33 -5.83
N GLU A 86 19.68 2.28 -5.09
CA GLU A 86 18.92 1.06 -5.22
C GLU A 86 17.53 1.26 -4.62
N ARG A 87 16.52 0.80 -5.33
CA ARG A 87 15.15 0.89 -4.84
C ARG A 87 14.92 -0.15 -3.74
N SER A 88 14.34 0.29 -2.63
CA SER A 88 13.97 -0.62 -1.54
C SER A 88 12.77 -1.47 -1.91
N ILE A 89 11.94 -0.97 -2.81
CA ILE A 89 10.76 -1.68 -3.31
C ILE A 89 11.01 -2.09 -4.75
N ALA A 90 11.07 -3.39 -5.00
CA ALA A 90 11.23 -3.90 -6.37
C ALA A 90 9.89 -3.93 -7.09
N GLY A 91 8.82 -4.23 -6.37
CA GLY A 91 7.49 -4.24 -6.95
C GLY A 91 6.39 -4.30 -5.92
N VAL A 92 5.19 -3.97 -6.36
CA VAL A 92 3.96 -4.07 -5.55
C VAL A 92 2.87 -4.65 -6.44
N ARG A 93 1.96 -5.41 -5.81
CA ARG A 93 0.84 -5.99 -6.54
C ARG A 93 -0.40 -5.98 -5.65
N ARG A 94 -1.49 -5.42 -6.18
CA ARG A 94 -2.80 -5.47 -5.52
C ARG A 94 -3.41 -6.86 -5.75
N ILE A 95 -3.81 -7.52 -4.69
CA ILE A 95 -4.36 -8.89 -4.77
C ILE A 95 -5.87 -8.88 -4.60
N SER A 96 -6.38 -8.49 -3.42
CA SER A 96 -7.81 -8.40 -3.19
C SER A 96 -8.34 -7.07 -3.73
N LYS A 97 -9.38 -7.11 -4.54
CA LYS A 97 -9.94 -5.91 -5.19
C LYS A 97 -11.41 -5.77 -4.80
N PRO A 98 -11.99 -4.57 -4.90
CA PRO A 98 -13.41 -4.39 -4.57
C PRO A 98 -14.35 -5.34 -5.31
N GLY A 99 -14.04 -5.69 -6.56
CA GLY A 99 -14.83 -6.61 -7.35
C GLY A 99 -14.47 -8.08 -7.20
N LEU A 100 -13.35 -8.37 -6.53
CA LEU A 100 -12.87 -9.74 -6.36
C LEU A 100 -12.04 -9.83 -5.09
N ARG A 101 -12.67 -10.20 -3.98
CA ARG A 101 -11.98 -10.33 -2.69
C ARG A 101 -11.21 -11.64 -2.61
N VAL A 102 -10.01 -11.59 -2.05
CA VAL A 102 -9.15 -12.76 -1.89
C VAL A 102 -8.82 -12.93 -0.41
N TYR A 103 -9.10 -14.11 0.12
CA TYR A 103 -8.88 -14.43 1.53
C TYR A 103 -7.93 -15.61 1.65
N ALA A 104 -7.21 -15.69 2.76
CA ALA A 104 -6.34 -16.81 3.06
C ALA A 104 -6.49 -17.22 4.52
N LYS A 105 -6.41 -18.53 4.77
CA LYS A 105 -6.42 -19.08 6.13
C LYS A 105 -5.01 -19.00 6.73
N SER A 106 -4.92 -19.04 8.05
CA SER A 106 -3.63 -19.00 8.74
C SER A 106 -2.68 -20.13 8.32
N THR A 107 -3.24 -21.25 7.87
CA THR A 107 -2.46 -22.41 7.43
C THR A 107 -2.06 -22.35 5.95
N ALA A 108 -2.61 -21.39 5.21
CA ALA A 108 -2.41 -21.29 3.76
C ALA A 108 -2.06 -19.86 3.34
N LEU A 109 -1.32 -19.14 4.18
CA LEU A 109 -0.93 -17.78 3.89
C LEU A 109 0.10 -17.75 2.76
N PRO A 110 -0.04 -16.81 1.80
CA PRO A 110 0.88 -16.74 0.68
C PRO A 110 2.26 -16.25 1.13
N LYS A 111 3.29 -16.73 0.47
CA LYS A 111 4.65 -16.23 0.65
C LYS A 111 5.09 -15.55 -0.62
N VAL A 112 5.60 -14.33 -0.50
CA VAL A 112 6.05 -13.54 -1.64
C VAL A 112 7.53 -13.80 -1.84
N LEU A 113 7.90 -14.26 -3.03
CA LEU A 113 9.29 -14.57 -3.39
C LEU A 113 9.96 -15.49 -2.35
N GLY A 114 9.26 -16.54 -1.91
CA GLY A 114 9.81 -17.49 -0.96
C GLY A 114 10.07 -16.92 0.43
N GLY A 115 9.42 -15.82 0.77
CA GLY A 115 9.58 -15.16 2.05
C GLY A 115 10.46 -13.92 2.03
N LEU A 116 11.01 -13.56 0.86
CA LEU A 116 11.83 -12.34 0.72
C LEU A 116 10.97 -11.08 0.70
N GLY A 117 9.74 -11.18 0.17
CA GLY A 117 8.78 -10.09 0.21
C GLY A 117 7.76 -10.30 1.32
N ILE A 118 6.75 -9.44 1.36
CA ILE A 118 5.67 -9.53 2.35
C ILE A 118 4.31 -9.51 1.66
N ALA A 119 3.34 -10.16 2.30
CA ALA A 119 1.94 -10.03 1.97
C ALA A 119 1.29 -9.22 3.09
N ILE A 120 0.52 -8.21 2.73
CA ILE A 120 -0.21 -7.40 3.70
C ILE A 120 -1.59 -8.00 3.83
N ILE A 121 -1.95 -8.41 5.05
CA ILE A 121 -3.18 -9.13 5.33
C ILE A 121 -4.03 -8.37 6.33
N SER A 122 -5.30 -8.17 5.99
CA SER A 122 -6.27 -7.54 6.89
C SER A 122 -6.96 -8.62 7.71
N THR A 123 -6.71 -8.63 9.01
CA THR A 123 -7.26 -9.63 9.93
C THR A 123 -8.16 -8.97 10.96
N SER A 124 -8.82 -9.79 11.76
CA SER A 124 -9.62 -9.30 12.89
C SER A 124 -8.77 -8.58 13.95
N GLN A 125 -7.46 -8.79 13.93
CA GLN A 125 -6.52 -8.13 14.83
C GLN A 125 -5.81 -6.94 14.19
N GLY A 126 -6.28 -6.50 13.03
CA GLY A 126 -5.69 -5.38 12.31
C GLY A 126 -4.90 -5.83 11.09
N LEU A 127 -4.10 -4.91 10.53
CA LEU A 127 -3.25 -5.21 9.40
C LEU A 127 -1.98 -5.89 9.87
N LEU A 128 -1.66 -7.04 9.28
CA LEU A 128 -0.48 -7.82 9.61
C LEU A 128 0.25 -8.25 8.34
N THR A 129 1.53 -8.59 8.49
CA THR A 129 2.25 -9.27 7.42
C THR A 129 1.90 -10.75 7.46
N ASP A 130 2.26 -11.48 6.39
CA ASP A 130 2.05 -12.94 6.36
C ASP A 130 2.76 -13.63 7.53
N LYS A 131 3.95 -13.18 7.89
CA LYS A 131 4.70 -13.75 9.02
C LYS A 131 3.99 -13.51 10.35
N GLN A 132 3.54 -12.29 10.58
CA GLN A 132 2.82 -11.94 11.82
C GLN A 132 1.50 -12.69 11.94
N ALA A 133 0.78 -12.81 10.84
CA ALA A 133 -0.49 -13.53 10.81
C ALA A 133 -0.28 -15.02 11.09
N HIS A 134 0.78 -15.59 10.55
CA HIS A 134 1.13 -16.98 10.81
C HIS A 134 1.46 -17.21 12.31
N GLU A 135 2.25 -16.30 12.89
CA GLU A 135 2.60 -16.39 14.31
C GLU A 135 1.37 -16.32 15.22
N LYS A 136 0.40 -15.48 14.84
CA LYS A 136 -0.83 -15.33 15.62
C LYS A 136 -1.90 -16.34 15.24
N SER A 137 -1.63 -17.18 14.25
CA SER A 137 -2.55 -18.21 13.77
C SER A 137 -3.89 -17.60 13.31
N VAL A 138 -3.83 -16.46 12.62
CA VAL A 138 -5.02 -15.78 12.08
C VAL A 138 -4.91 -15.67 10.57
N GLY A 139 -6.03 -15.76 9.91
CA GLY A 139 -6.14 -15.52 8.47
C GLY A 139 -6.94 -14.26 8.21
N GLY A 140 -7.03 -13.87 6.96
CA GLY A 140 -7.80 -12.69 6.59
C GLY A 140 -7.73 -12.40 5.11
N GLU A 141 -8.10 -11.19 4.76
CA GLU A 141 -8.08 -10.72 3.38
C GLU A 141 -6.66 -10.35 2.98
N VAL A 142 -6.20 -10.92 1.86
CA VAL A 142 -4.87 -10.63 1.32
C VAL A 142 -4.98 -9.36 0.48
N LEU A 143 -4.50 -8.25 1.02
CA LEU A 143 -4.63 -6.96 0.37
C LEU A 143 -3.65 -6.77 -0.78
N ALA A 144 -2.37 -7.02 -0.53
CA ALA A 144 -1.33 -6.76 -1.52
C ALA A 144 -0.06 -7.53 -1.21
N TYR A 145 0.79 -7.63 -2.24
CA TYR A 145 2.15 -8.14 -2.09
C TYR A 145 3.13 -6.99 -2.30
N VAL A 146 4.22 -6.97 -1.55
CA VAL A 146 5.31 -6.01 -1.70
C VAL A 146 6.63 -6.77 -1.62
N TRP A 147 7.54 -6.47 -2.55
CA TRP A 147 8.86 -7.10 -2.55
C TRP A 147 9.95 -6.17 -3.07
#